data_dd499d34318db6b33a99b22a9238a0b5
#
_entry.id   dd499d34318db6b33a99b22a9238a0b5
#
_cell.length_a   1.000
_cell.length_b   1.000
_cell.length_c   1.000
_cell.angle_alpha   90.00
_cell.angle_beta   90.00
_cell.angle_gamma   90.00
#
_symmetry.space_group_name_H-M   'P 1'
#
loop_
_entity.id
_entity.type
_entity.pdbx_description
1 polymer ?
#
loop_
_entity_poly.entity_id
_entity_poly.type
_entity_poly.pdbx_seq_one_letter_code
_entity_poly.pdbx_strand_id
1 'polypeptide(L)'
;VYGTLRQNANHPMHQQLAQHARFVAMAHYQACLYQVSYYPGAVPSSDVADQVLGELYQLLQPEQLLPLLDNYEECGEGFPQPQEYRRELQQVTLENGGSVSAWVYVYNRDTSGLKLITSGDFLLQDTAK
;
A
#
# COMPACT_ATOMS: atom_id res chain seq x y z
N VAL A 1 2.37 1.91 -3.57
CA VAL A 1 2.60 1.91 -2.11
C VAL A 1 1.75 2.99 -1.46
N TYR A 2 1.18 2.68 -0.31
CA TYR A 2 0.27 3.63 0.36
C TYR A 2 0.65 3.87 1.82
N GLY A 3 1.71 3.28 2.30
CA GLY A 3 2.09 3.35 3.71
C GLY A 3 3.56 3.72 3.94
N THR A 4 4.25 2.89 4.69
CA THR A 4 5.61 3.19 5.14
C THR A 4 6.64 3.23 4.01
N LEU A 5 6.30 2.71 2.83
CA LEU A 5 7.20 2.76 1.67
C LEU A 5 7.04 4.04 0.84
N ARG A 6 6.11 4.93 1.20
CA ARG A 6 5.96 6.21 0.50
C ARG A 6 7.19 7.10 0.74
N GLN A 7 7.45 8.01 -0.21
CA GLN A 7 8.66 8.85 -0.23
C GLN A 7 8.86 9.61 1.08
N ASN A 8 7.78 10.13 1.66
CA ASN A 8 7.87 10.99 2.84
C ASN A 8 7.63 10.25 4.15
N ALA A 9 7.60 8.92 4.12
CA ALA A 9 7.44 8.12 5.34
C ALA A 9 8.77 7.88 6.07
N ASN A 10 9.89 8.21 5.44
CA ASN A 10 11.24 8.10 6.02
C ASN A 10 11.61 6.69 6.47
N HIS A 11 11.09 5.69 5.77
CA HIS A 11 11.40 4.30 6.10
C HIS A 11 12.59 3.82 5.26
N PRO A 12 13.58 3.13 5.88
CA PRO A 12 14.76 2.66 5.13
C PRO A 12 14.43 1.79 3.93
N MET A 13 13.34 1.03 3.98
CA MET A 13 12.93 0.15 2.90
C MET A 13 12.55 0.93 1.64
N HIS A 14 12.20 2.21 1.77
CA HIS A 14 11.95 3.04 0.61
C HIS A 14 13.18 3.14 -0.31
N GLN A 15 14.38 3.09 0.25
CA GLN A 15 15.60 3.13 -0.55
C GLN A 15 15.71 1.93 -1.49
N GLN A 16 15.27 0.75 -1.04
CA GLN A 16 15.23 -0.44 -1.90
C GLN A 16 14.26 -0.23 -3.06
N LEU A 17 13.09 0.33 -2.77
CA LEU A 17 12.12 0.64 -3.81
C LEU A 17 12.70 1.65 -4.79
N ALA A 18 13.32 2.73 -4.31
CA ALA A 18 13.87 3.79 -5.15
C ALA A 18 14.99 3.28 -6.07
N GLN A 19 15.77 2.29 -5.62
CA GLN A 19 16.86 1.73 -6.41
C GLN A 19 16.37 0.84 -7.54
N HIS A 20 15.22 0.19 -7.39
CA HIS A 20 14.75 -0.83 -8.32
C HIS A 20 13.44 -0.48 -8.99
N ALA A 21 12.95 0.74 -8.77
CA ALA A 21 11.68 1.20 -9.34
C ALA A 21 11.74 2.69 -9.61
N ARG A 22 10.84 3.15 -10.48
CA ARG A 22 10.74 4.56 -10.84
C ARG A 22 9.36 5.07 -10.45
N PHE A 23 9.32 6.19 -9.75
CA PHE A 23 8.07 6.85 -9.41
C PHE A 23 7.36 7.28 -10.70
N VAL A 24 6.07 6.95 -10.82
CA VAL A 24 5.25 7.30 -11.98
C VAL A 24 4.31 8.44 -11.65
N ALA A 25 3.49 8.29 -10.62
CA ALA A 25 2.45 9.26 -10.30
C ALA A 25 1.83 8.93 -8.94
N MET A 26 1.15 9.91 -8.38
CA MET A 26 0.21 9.64 -7.30
C MET A 26 -1.00 8.93 -7.88
N ALA A 27 -1.62 8.08 -7.08
CA ALA A 27 -2.75 7.28 -7.52
C ALA A 27 -3.72 7.05 -6.38
N HIS A 28 -4.96 6.73 -6.73
CA HIS A 28 -6.01 6.40 -5.77
C HIS A 28 -6.44 4.95 -5.95
N TYR A 29 -6.65 4.27 -4.85
CA TYR A 29 -7.13 2.90 -4.80
C TYR A 29 -8.45 2.88 -4.03
N GLN A 30 -9.50 2.29 -4.62
CA GLN A 30 -10.81 2.24 -3.98
C GLN A 30 -10.78 1.22 -2.85
N ALA A 31 -10.56 1.70 -1.65
CA ALA A 31 -10.34 0.87 -0.47
C ALA A 31 -10.55 1.67 0.80
N CYS A 32 -10.68 0.96 1.91
CA CYS A 32 -10.66 1.54 3.25
C CYS A 32 -9.26 1.37 3.83
N LEU A 33 -8.74 2.41 4.46
CA LEU A 33 -7.40 2.40 5.06
C LEU A 33 -7.52 2.35 6.58
N TYR A 34 -6.83 1.39 7.18
CA TYR A 34 -6.86 1.18 8.63
C TYR A 34 -5.48 1.36 9.25
N GLN A 35 -5.47 1.87 10.48
CA GLN A 35 -4.25 1.92 11.28
C GLN A 35 -4.07 0.56 11.95
N VAL A 36 -3.10 -0.22 11.49
CA VAL A 36 -2.86 -1.56 12.02
C VAL A 36 -1.92 -1.49 13.22
N SER A 37 -0.79 -0.84 13.05
CA SER A 37 0.21 -0.61 14.09
C SER A 37 0.88 0.72 13.76
N TYR A 38 2.21 0.76 13.65
CA TYR A 38 2.89 1.93 13.11
C TYR A 38 2.77 2.02 11.58
N TYR A 39 2.06 1.10 10.98
CA TYR A 39 1.85 1.01 9.54
C TYR A 39 0.36 0.77 9.26
N PRO A 40 -0.10 1.07 8.03
CA PRO A 40 -1.51 0.91 7.69
C PRO A 40 -1.78 -0.39 6.93
N GLY A 41 -3.07 -0.71 6.81
CA GLY A 41 -3.56 -1.78 5.93
C GLY A 41 -4.74 -1.29 5.13
N ALA A 42 -4.77 -1.58 3.83
CA ALA A 42 -5.88 -1.22 2.95
C ALA A 42 -6.66 -2.47 2.59
N VAL A 43 -7.99 -2.34 2.61
CA VAL A 43 -8.93 -3.42 2.27
C VAL A 43 -9.84 -2.91 1.16
N PRO A 44 -10.00 -3.65 0.05
CA PRO A 44 -10.86 -3.22 -1.05
C PRO A 44 -12.26 -2.86 -0.57
N SER A 45 -12.84 -1.83 -1.18
CA SER A 45 -14.19 -1.36 -0.86
C SER A 45 -15.05 -1.32 -2.11
N SER A 46 -16.34 -1.58 -1.96
CA SER A 46 -17.30 -1.43 -3.04
C SER A 46 -17.85 0.00 -3.14
N ASP A 47 -17.53 0.86 -2.18
CA ASP A 47 -17.99 2.24 -2.17
C ASP A 47 -16.95 3.14 -2.86
N VAL A 48 -17.38 3.84 -3.92
CA VAL A 48 -16.51 4.73 -4.69
C VAL A 48 -16.00 5.91 -3.87
N ALA A 49 -16.66 6.23 -2.77
CA ALA A 49 -16.19 7.29 -1.87
C ALA A 49 -14.99 6.88 -1.05
N ASP A 50 -14.73 5.59 -0.91
CA ASP A 50 -13.58 5.09 -0.15
C ASP A 50 -12.36 5.07 -1.05
N GLN A 51 -11.42 6.00 -0.79
CA GLN A 51 -10.22 6.15 -1.62
C GLN A 51 -8.99 6.18 -0.73
N VAL A 52 -7.96 5.42 -1.14
CA VAL A 52 -6.66 5.41 -0.48
C VAL A 52 -5.66 6.07 -1.42
N LEU A 53 -4.95 7.08 -0.92
CA LEU A 53 -3.91 7.74 -1.68
C LEU A 53 -2.61 6.96 -1.59
N GLY A 54 -1.99 6.72 -2.72
CA GLY A 54 -0.72 6.03 -2.78
C GLY A 54 0.17 6.54 -3.89
N GLU A 55 1.30 5.92 -4.01
CA GLU A 55 2.31 6.24 -5.03
C GLU A 55 2.47 5.03 -5.93
N LEU A 56 2.39 5.28 -7.24
CA LEU A 56 2.57 4.24 -8.25
C LEU A 56 4.02 4.24 -8.73
N TYR A 57 4.63 3.07 -8.74
CA TYR A 57 6.01 2.88 -9.21
C TYR A 57 6.04 1.87 -10.34
N GLN A 58 6.89 2.14 -11.34
CA GLN A 58 7.23 1.17 -12.36
C GLN A 58 8.41 0.35 -11.87
N LEU A 59 8.22 -0.97 -11.80
CA LEU A 59 9.28 -1.86 -11.35
C LEU A 59 10.26 -2.07 -12.51
N LEU A 60 11.53 -1.74 -12.27
CA LEU A 60 12.59 -1.91 -13.28
C LEU A 60 13.21 -3.30 -13.20
N GLN A 61 13.21 -3.89 -12.02
CA GLN A 61 13.77 -5.22 -11.76
C GLN A 61 12.81 -6.00 -10.86
N PRO A 62 11.60 -6.34 -11.36
CA PRO A 62 10.59 -6.97 -10.51
C PRO A 62 11.04 -8.30 -9.94
N GLU A 63 11.85 -9.08 -10.66
CA GLU A 63 12.34 -10.38 -10.19
C GLU A 63 13.26 -10.23 -8.98
N GLN A 64 13.86 -9.07 -8.78
CA GLN A 64 14.70 -8.80 -7.61
C GLN A 64 13.91 -8.09 -6.50
N LEU A 65 13.07 -7.13 -6.88
CA LEU A 65 12.39 -6.28 -5.92
C LEU A 65 11.18 -6.95 -5.26
N LEU A 66 10.37 -7.67 -6.04
CA LEU A 66 9.14 -8.25 -5.48
C LEU A 66 9.42 -9.23 -4.34
N PRO A 67 10.43 -10.11 -4.41
CA PRO A 67 10.73 -10.97 -3.26
C PRO A 67 11.13 -10.17 -2.01
N LEU A 68 11.85 -9.06 -2.18
CA LEU A 68 12.23 -8.21 -1.05
C LEU A 68 11.00 -7.56 -0.41
N LEU A 69 10.08 -7.06 -1.25
CA LEU A 69 8.86 -6.44 -0.77
C LEU A 69 7.92 -7.47 -0.13
N ASP A 70 7.80 -8.65 -0.74
CA ASP A 70 6.99 -9.73 -0.18
C ASP A 70 7.51 -10.10 1.21
N ASN A 71 8.82 -10.18 1.37
CA ASN A 71 9.42 -10.49 2.67
C ASN A 71 9.16 -9.37 3.68
N TYR A 72 9.29 -8.11 3.25
CA TYR A 72 9.02 -6.97 4.11
C TYR A 72 7.57 -6.96 4.59
N GLU A 73 6.61 -7.31 3.70
CA GLU A 73 5.19 -7.34 4.02
C GLU A 73 4.75 -8.65 4.68
N GLU A 74 5.68 -9.56 4.95
CA GLU A 74 5.40 -10.88 5.51
C GLU A 74 4.35 -11.62 4.70
N CYS A 75 4.55 -11.62 3.40
CA CYS A 75 3.63 -12.19 2.42
C CYS A 75 4.34 -13.30 1.66
N GLY A 76 3.69 -14.45 1.49
CA GLY A 76 4.24 -15.57 0.74
C GLY A 76 4.52 -16.78 1.60
N GLU A 77 5.20 -17.77 1.00
CA GLU A 77 5.53 -19.00 1.69
C GLU A 77 6.48 -18.74 2.85
N GLY A 78 6.34 -19.52 3.91
CA GLY A 78 7.21 -19.42 5.06
C GLY A 78 6.69 -18.51 6.17
N PHE A 79 5.60 -17.78 5.93
CA PHE A 79 4.99 -16.95 6.96
C PHE A 79 3.72 -17.60 7.51
N PRO A 80 3.40 -17.38 8.82
CA PRO A 80 2.21 -17.97 9.43
C PRO A 80 0.92 -17.55 8.72
N GLN A 81 -0.04 -18.46 8.69
CA GLN A 81 -1.36 -18.19 8.12
C GLN A 81 -2.34 -17.80 9.24
N PRO A 82 -3.28 -16.87 8.97
CA PRO A 82 -3.36 -16.05 7.76
C PRO A 82 -2.22 -15.04 7.70
N GLN A 83 -1.69 -14.83 6.51
CA GLN A 83 -0.66 -13.82 6.31
C GLN A 83 -1.26 -12.44 6.52
N GLU A 84 -0.42 -11.51 6.97
CA GLU A 84 -0.89 -10.15 7.25
C GLU A 84 -1.31 -9.42 5.99
N TYR A 85 -0.59 -9.61 4.89
CA TYR A 85 -0.90 -8.98 3.61
C TYR A 85 -0.91 -10.03 2.50
N ARG A 86 -1.65 -9.72 1.42
CA ARG A 86 -1.61 -10.45 0.16
C ARG A 86 -1.24 -9.49 -0.95
N ARG A 87 -0.34 -9.88 -1.83
CA ARG A 87 -0.01 -9.08 -3.00
C ARG A 87 -0.97 -9.44 -4.12
N GLU A 88 -1.78 -8.47 -4.55
CA GLU A 88 -2.82 -8.66 -5.55
C GLU A 88 -2.76 -7.59 -6.62
N LEU A 89 -3.15 -7.94 -7.85
CA LEU A 89 -3.36 -6.94 -8.90
C LEU A 89 -4.68 -6.24 -8.64
N GLN A 90 -4.63 -4.92 -8.57
CA GLN A 90 -5.80 -4.08 -8.33
C GLN A 90 -5.82 -2.93 -9.31
N GLN A 91 -7.02 -2.43 -9.63
CA GLN A 91 -7.16 -1.23 -10.44
C GLN A 91 -6.91 0.00 -9.59
N VAL A 92 -6.05 0.89 -10.07
CA VAL A 92 -5.82 2.17 -9.41
C VAL A 92 -6.03 3.29 -10.41
N THR A 93 -6.45 4.46 -9.93
CA THR A 93 -6.73 5.63 -10.76
C THR A 93 -5.61 6.64 -10.58
N LEU A 94 -4.99 7.06 -11.68
CA LEU A 94 -3.91 8.04 -11.67
C LEU A 94 -4.48 9.45 -11.51
N GLU A 95 -3.63 10.39 -11.08
CA GLU A 95 -4.01 11.80 -10.96
C GLU A 95 -4.61 12.36 -12.24
N ASN A 96 -4.10 11.92 -13.40
CA ASN A 96 -4.58 12.40 -14.70
C ASN A 96 -5.91 11.77 -15.12
N GLY A 97 -6.47 10.89 -14.31
CA GLY A 97 -7.75 10.22 -14.59
C GLY A 97 -7.63 8.86 -15.26
N GLY A 98 -6.45 8.45 -15.67
CA GLY A 98 -6.24 7.13 -16.25
C GLY A 98 -6.28 6.03 -15.20
N SER A 99 -6.61 4.80 -15.61
CA SER A 99 -6.61 3.63 -14.75
C SER A 99 -5.57 2.64 -15.22
N VAL A 100 -4.90 2.01 -14.26
CA VAL A 100 -3.95 0.92 -14.55
C VAL A 100 -4.11 -0.18 -13.52
N SER A 101 -3.68 -1.39 -13.89
CA SER A 101 -3.56 -2.50 -12.95
C SER A 101 -2.20 -2.40 -12.28
N ALA A 102 -2.17 -2.54 -10.97
CA ALA A 102 -0.93 -2.46 -10.21
C ALA A 102 -0.91 -3.50 -9.09
N TRP A 103 0.27 -3.93 -8.71
CA TRP A 103 0.44 -4.77 -7.53
C TRP A 103 0.20 -3.93 -6.29
N VAL A 104 -0.66 -4.42 -5.40
CA VAL A 104 -0.98 -3.77 -4.13
C VAL A 104 -0.91 -4.81 -3.03
N TYR A 105 -0.32 -4.44 -1.90
CA TYR A 105 -0.36 -5.30 -0.71
C TYR A 105 -1.66 -5.01 0.04
N VAL A 106 -2.59 -5.95 -0.06
CA VAL A 106 -3.92 -5.84 0.56
C VAL A 106 -3.87 -6.44 1.94
N TYR A 107 -4.41 -5.74 2.93
CA TYR A 107 -4.44 -6.26 4.30
C TYR A 107 -5.34 -7.48 4.37
N ASN A 108 -4.87 -8.55 5.01
CA ASN A 108 -5.48 -9.88 4.93
C ASN A 108 -5.94 -10.42 6.28
N ARG A 109 -6.10 -9.56 7.26
CA ARG A 109 -6.57 -9.98 8.58
C ARG A 109 -7.83 -9.21 8.96
N ASP A 110 -8.46 -9.61 10.08
CA ASP A 110 -9.66 -8.97 10.58
C ASP A 110 -9.39 -7.51 10.91
N THR A 111 -10.28 -6.63 10.44
CA THR A 111 -10.16 -5.19 10.68
C THR A 111 -11.03 -4.70 11.83
N SER A 112 -11.82 -5.57 12.45
CA SER A 112 -12.64 -5.16 13.59
C SER A 112 -11.74 -4.68 14.71
N GLY A 113 -12.06 -3.55 15.28
CA GLY A 113 -11.23 -2.93 16.31
C GLY A 113 -10.12 -2.07 15.80
N LEU A 114 -9.82 -2.05 14.50
CA LEU A 114 -8.82 -1.16 13.94
C LEU A 114 -9.44 0.21 13.65
N LYS A 115 -8.62 1.26 13.82
CA LYS A 115 -9.07 2.62 13.56
C LYS A 115 -9.04 2.89 12.06
N LEU A 116 -10.15 3.39 11.52
CA LEU A 116 -10.23 3.82 10.13
C LEU A 116 -9.49 5.14 9.95
N ILE A 117 -8.62 5.21 8.94
CA ILE A 117 -7.96 6.45 8.55
C ILE A 117 -8.87 7.11 7.50
N THR A 118 -9.74 8.02 7.95
CA THR A 118 -10.82 8.55 7.12
C THR A 118 -10.32 9.38 5.95
N SER A 119 -9.13 9.99 6.06
CA SER A 119 -8.56 10.75 4.94
C SER A 119 -8.13 9.85 3.79
N GLY A 120 -7.88 8.56 4.04
CA GLY A 120 -7.33 7.66 3.04
C GLY A 120 -5.86 7.94 2.72
N ASP A 121 -5.22 8.84 3.44
CA ASP A 121 -3.82 9.22 3.24
C ASP A 121 -3.05 8.95 4.53
N PHE A 122 -2.20 7.94 4.51
CA PHE A 122 -1.45 7.52 5.70
C PHE A 122 -0.58 8.65 6.24
N LEU A 123 0.00 9.47 5.34
CA LEU A 123 0.88 10.55 5.73
C LEU A 123 0.12 11.81 6.18
N LEU A 124 -1.20 11.83 5.97
CA LEU A 124 -2.06 12.96 6.35
C LEU A 124 -2.94 12.55 7.52
N GLN A 125 -2.40 11.85 8.48
CA GLN A 125 -3.14 11.50 9.68
C GLN A 125 -3.24 12.69 10.60
N ASP A 126 -4.38 12.80 11.27
CA ASP A 126 -4.55 13.80 12.31
C ASP A 126 -3.81 13.33 13.55
N THR A 127 -2.69 13.96 13.80
CA THR A 127 -1.89 13.69 14.99
C THR A 127 -2.00 14.79 16.02
N ALA A 128 -2.78 15.80 15.71
CA ALA A 128 -2.98 16.91 16.62
C ALA A 128 -3.82 16.47 17.80
N LYS A 129 -3.53 16.64 18.08
CA LYS A 129 -4.43 16.42 18.83
C LYS A 129 -4.51 16.86 19.75
#